data_fc81fe5796bfa99b5640cd506d137fd9
#
_entry.id   fc81fe5796bfa99b5640cd506d137fd9
#
_cell.length_a   1.000
_cell.length_b   1.000
_cell.length_c   1.000
_cell.angle_alpha   90.00
_cell.angle_beta   90.00
_cell.angle_gamma   90.00
#
_symmetry.space_group_name_H-M   'P 1'
#
loop_
_entity.id
_entity.type
_entity.pdbx_description
1 polymer ?
#
loop_
_entity_poly.entity_id
_entity_poly.type
_entity_poly.pdbx_seq_one_letter_code
_entity_poly.pdbx_strand_id
1 'polypeptide(L)'
;PTITRGYYKRDAANAAAFTEDGFFRTGDAGYMKNGELFLTDRIKDLFKTSNGKYIAPQMIESLVLVDKFVDQIAIIANERKFVSALIVPEFRLLEDWAKDNGVEVESREQLCQNPKIIKMMTERIHTLQQQLAPYEQIKRFTLIAHHFSMESGELTNTLKIRRPVIYKNFKEVIDKMYEC
;
A
#
# COMPACT_ATOMS: atom_id res chain seq x y z
N PRO A 1 -20.74 8.63 27.19
CA PRO A 1 -20.01 9.90 27.32
C PRO A 1 -18.83 10.03 26.37
N THR A 2 -18.43 8.97 25.65
CA THR A 2 -17.31 8.97 24.67
C THR A 2 -17.75 9.25 23.24
N ILE A 3 -19.04 9.34 22.96
CA ILE A 3 -19.58 9.62 21.64
C ILE A 3 -19.78 11.12 21.48
N THR A 4 -19.33 11.68 20.33
CA THR A 4 -19.53 13.08 19.98
C THR A 4 -21.01 13.41 19.86
N ARG A 5 -21.40 14.64 20.24
CA ARG A 5 -22.76 15.16 20.01
C ARG A 5 -22.95 15.70 18.58
N GLY A 6 -21.88 15.74 17.79
CA GLY A 6 -21.87 16.25 16.44
C GLY A 6 -20.93 17.44 16.25
N TYR A 7 -20.91 17.95 15.03
CA TYR A 7 -20.13 19.14 14.62
C TYR A 7 -20.88 20.42 14.98
N TYR A 8 -20.21 21.34 15.68
CA TYR A 8 -20.79 22.59 16.13
C TYR A 8 -21.29 23.45 14.97
N LYS A 9 -22.59 23.80 14.98
CA LYS A 9 -23.25 24.63 13.95
C LYS A 9 -23.10 24.12 12.51
N ARG A 10 -23.08 22.78 12.31
CA ARG A 10 -22.95 22.16 11.00
C ARG A 10 -24.03 21.09 10.77
N ASP A 11 -25.27 21.53 10.61
CA ASP A 11 -26.45 20.63 10.52
C ASP A 11 -26.35 19.63 9.35
N ALA A 12 -25.94 20.09 8.17
CA ALA A 12 -25.76 19.22 7.00
C ALA A 12 -24.65 18.17 7.23
N ALA A 13 -23.55 18.54 7.90
CA ALA A 13 -22.50 17.58 8.23
C ALA A 13 -22.96 16.58 9.30
N ASN A 14 -23.77 17.01 10.25
CA ASN A 14 -24.36 16.15 11.27
C ASN A 14 -25.35 15.15 10.66
N ALA A 15 -26.22 15.60 9.76
CA ALA A 15 -27.15 14.73 9.04
C ALA A 15 -26.42 13.64 8.22
N ALA A 16 -25.25 13.97 7.64
CA ALA A 16 -24.43 13.00 6.93
C ALA A 16 -23.63 12.06 7.85
N ALA A 17 -23.26 12.54 9.06
CA ALA A 17 -22.38 11.81 9.97
C ALA A 17 -23.13 10.80 10.87
N PHE A 18 -24.44 10.95 11.05
CA PHE A 18 -25.23 10.04 11.87
C PHE A 18 -26.26 9.28 11.02
N THR A 19 -26.60 8.08 11.45
CA THR A 19 -27.71 7.30 10.92
C THR A 19 -29.01 7.77 11.55
N GLU A 20 -30.18 7.41 10.97
CA GLU A 20 -31.50 7.76 11.54
C GLU A 20 -31.71 7.20 12.94
N ASP A 21 -31.11 6.05 13.24
CA ASP A 21 -31.11 5.38 14.55
C ASP A 21 -30.00 5.85 15.49
N GLY A 22 -29.27 6.93 15.14
CA GLY A 22 -28.35 7.65 16.00
C GLY A 22 -26.91 7.09 16.06
N PHE A 23 -26.52 6.14 15.18
CA PHE A 23 -25.14 5.68 15.08
C PHE A 23 -24.28 6.68 14.33
N PHE A 24 -23.05 6.87 14.80
CA PHE A 24 -22.05 7.69 14.12
C PHE A 24 -21.34 6.89 13.02
N ARG A 25 -21.33 7.41 11.82
CA ARG A 25 -20.60 6.84 10.67
C ARG A 25 -19.12 7.20 10.77
N THR A 26 -18.30 6.29 11.25
CA THR A 26 -16.84 6.51 11.43
C THR A 26 -16.10 6.67 10.10
N GLY A 27 -16.62 6.08 9.05
CA GLY A 27 -15.93 5.97 7.75
C GLY A 27 -14.83 4.91 7.74
N ASP A 28 -14.79 4.05 8.75
CA ASP A 28 -13.87 2.93 8.83
C ASP A 28 -14.52 1.65 8.26
N ALA A 29 -13.74 0.82 7.60
CA ALA A 29 -14.08 -0.52 7.17
C ALA A 29 -13.53 -1.55 8.14
N GLY A 30 -14.27 -2.66 8.37
CA GLY A 30 -13.84 -3.72 9.25
C GLY A 30 -14.74 -4.94 9.16
N TYR A 31 -14.42 -5.96 9.92
CA TYR A 31 -15.23 -7.17 10.04
C TYR A 31 -15.29 -7.66 11.50
N MET A 32 -16.34 -8.42 11.79
CA MET A 32 -16.50 -9.07 13.09
C MET A 32 -16.01 -10.51 13.02
N LYS A 33 -15.21 -10.93 14.00
CA LYS A 33 -14.77 -12.32 14.15
C LYS A 33 -14.75 -12.68 15.64
N ASN A 34 -15.46 -13.74 16.00
CA ASN A 34 -15.58 -14.22 17.39
C ASN A 34 -16.07 -13.13 18.39
N GLY A 35 -16.89 -12.18 17.95
CA GLY A 35 -17.38 -11.08 18.78
C GLY A 35 -16.40 -9.88 18.89
N GLU A 36 -15.25 -9.94 18.24
CA GLU A 36 -14.26 -8.87 18.19
C GLU A 36 -14.35 -8.11 16.87
N LEU A 37 -14.19 -6.78 16.92
CA LEU A 37 -14.15 -5.91 15.74
C LEU A 37 -12.72 -5.75 15.26
N PHE A 38 -12.47 -6.12 14.00
CA PHE A 38 -11.20 -5.92 13.32
C PHE A 38 -11.36 -4.79 12.29
N LEU A 39 -10.68 -3.67 12.52
CA LEU A 39 -10.63 -2.57 11.56
C LEU A 39 -9.57 -2.89 10.49
N THR A 40 -9.91 -2.69 9.22
CA THR A 40 -9.03 -2.99 8.09
C THR A 40 -8.50 -1.75 7.42
N ASP A 41 -9.36 -0.75 7.13
CA ASP A 41 -8.96 0.47 6.43
C ASP A 41 -10.05 1.55 6.58
N ARG A 42 -9.81 2.74 6.03
CA ARG A 42 -10.82 3.77 5.81
C ARG A 42 -11.60 3.48 4.53
N ILE A 43 -12.93 3.63 4.56
CA ILE A 43 -13.77 3.42 3.34
C ILE A 43 -13.29 4.29 2.17
N LYS A 44 -12.85 5.53 2.47
CA LYS A 44 -12.33 6.47 1.45
C LYS A 44 -10.99 6.05 0.86
N ASP A 45 -10.23 5.23 1.58
CA ASP A 45 -8.89 4.80 1.20
C ASP A 45 -8.91 3.43 0.50
N LEU A 46 -10.09 2.75 0.49
CA LEU A 46 -10.27 1.52 -0.25
C LEU A 46 -10.14 1.78 -1.76
N PHE A 47 -9.40 0.94 -2.44
CA PHE A 47 -9.34 0.93 -3.88
C PHE A 47 -10.43 0.05 -4.47
N LYS A 48 -11.01 0.48 -5.58
CA LYS A 48 -11.90 -0.33 -6.39
C LYS A 48 -11.17 -0.73 -7.67
N THR A 49 -10.91 -2.01 -7.84
CA THR A 49 -10.30 -2.53 -9.08
C THR A 49 -11.27 -2.41 -10.25
N SER A 50 -10.77 -2.51 -11.49
CA SER A 50 -11.60 -2.51 -12.70
C SER A 50 -12.63 -3.66 -12.72
N ASN A 51 -12.37 -4.73 -11.97
CA ASN A 51 -13.27 -5.88 -11.80
C ASN A 51 -14.25 -5.70 -10.62
N GLY A 52 -14.33 -4.51 -10.03
CA GLY A 52 -15.26 -4.16 -8.96
C GLY A 52 -14.92 -4.70 -7.58
N LYS A 53 -13.74 -5.31 -7.38
CA LYS A 53 -13.28 -5.77 -6.07
C LYS A 53 -12.71 -4.61 -5.25
N TYR A 54 -13.01 -4.60 -3.97
CA TYR A 54 -12.43 -3.63 -3.03
C TYR A 54 -11.14 -4.18 -2.44
N ILE A 55 -10.11 -3.34 -2.40
CA ILE A 55 -8.78 -3.62 -1.87
C ILE A 55 -8.51 -2.65 -0.72
N ALA A 56 -8.02 -3.16 0.39
CA ALA A 56 -7.54 -2.38 1.53
C ALA A 56 -6.01 -2.18 1.40
N PRO A 57 -5.53 -1.08 0.80
CA PRO A 57 -4.11 -0.96 0.47
C PRO A 57 -3.23 -0.91 1.70
N GLN A 58 -3.65 -0.25 2.79
CA GLN A 58 -2.86 -0.14 4.02
C GLN A 58 -2.66 -1.50 4.69
N MET A 59 -3.65 -2.39 4.63
CA MET A 59 -3.53 -3.75 5.15
C MET A 59 -2.44 -4.53 4.41
N ILE A 60 -2.43 -4.46 3.08
CA ILE A 60 -1.44 -5.15 2.24
C ILE A 60 -0.04 -4.53 2.45
N GLU A 61 0.03 -3.19 2.50
CA GLU A 61 1.28 -2.48 2.78
C GLU A 61 1.87 -2.90 4.12
N SER A 62 1.06 -2.90 5.18
CA SER A 62 1.50 -3.31 6.52
C SER A 62 1.97 -4.77 6.56
N LEU A 63 1.32 -5.65 5.81
CA LEU A 63 1.72 -7.05 5.70
C LEU A 63 3.09 -7.21 5.05
N VAL A 64 3.40 -6.44 4.01
CA VAL A 64 4.68 -6.52 3.29
C VAL A 64 5.80 -5.80 4.02
N LEU A 65 5.49 -4.69 4.73
CA LEU A 65 6.46 -3.93 5.54
C LEU A 65 7.07 -4.70 6.71
N VAL A 66 6.55 -5.90 7.07
CA VAL A 66 7.22 -6.76 8.06
C VAL A 66 8.50 -7.40 7.51
N ASP A 67 8.68 -7.39 6.20
CA ASP A 67 9.89 -7.93 5.57
C ASP A 67 11.07 -6.97 5.73
N LYS A 68 12.18 -7.50 6.24
CA LYS A 68 13.40 -6.71 6.51
C LYS A 68 14.02 -6.04 5.28
N PHE A 69 13.71 -6.51 4.07
CA PHE A 69 14.23 -5.94 2.82
C PHE A 69 13.31 -4.86 2.24
N VAL A 70 12.19 -4.56 2.89
CA VAL A 70 11.23 -3.54 2.43
C VAL A 70 11.27 -2.35 3.40
N ASP A 71 11.65 -1.18 2.91
CA ASP A 71 11.63 0.08 3.66
C ASP A 71 10.31 0.84 3.46
N GLN A 72 9.88 1.00 2.19
CA GLN A 72 8.63 1.68 1.87
C GLN A 72 7.90 0.91 0.78
N ILE A 73 6.57 0.98 0.80
CA ILE A 73 5.73 0.35 -0.22
C ILE A 73 4.51 1.21 -0.51
N ALA A 74 4.14 1.29 -1.78
CA ALA A 74 2.90 1.90 -2.23
C ALA A 74 2.11 0.90 -3.07
N ILE A 75 0.94 0.50 -2.61
CA ILE A 75 0.02 -0.37 -3.36
C ILE A 75 -0.69 0.42 -4.45
N ILE A 76 -0.73 -0.17 -5.63
CA ILE A 76 -1.38 0.34 -6.84
C ILE A 76 -2.47 -0.66 -7.25
N ALA A 77 -3.74 -0.26 -7.20
CA ALA A 77 -4.86 -1.14 -7.54
C ALA A 77 -6.11 -0.38 -8.04
N ASN A 78 -6.23 0.94 -7.73
CA ASN A 78 -7.42 1.69 -8.06
C ASN A 78 -7.62 1.74 -9.58
N GLU A 79 -8.82 1.30 -10.05
CA GLU A 79 -9.19 1.20 -11.46
C GLU A 79 -8.27 0.29 -12.30
N ARG A 80 -7.44 -0.54 -11.66
CA ARG A 80 -6.52 -1.47 -12.32
C ARG A 80 -7.04 -2.91 -12.29
N LYS A 81 -6.54 -3.74 -13.22
CA LYS A 81 -6.98 -5.15 -13.37
C LYS A 81 -6.58 -6.05 -12.19
N PHE A 82 -5.48 -5.73 -11.52
CA PHE A 82 -4.91 -6.48 -10.41
C PHE A 82 -4.10 -5.55 -9.49
N VAL A 83 -3.72 -6.05 -8.33
CA VAL A 83 -2.86 -5.34 -7.38
C VAL A 83 -1.41 -5.40 -7.84
N SER A 84 -0.76 -4.24 -7.91
CA SER A 84 0.68 -4.11 -8.06
C SER A 84 1.27 -3.23 -6.95
N ALA A 85 2.60 -3.15 -6.87
CA ALA A 85 3.28 -2.36 -5.85
C ALA A 85 4.52 -1.65 -6.40
N LEU A 86 4.77 -0.45 -5.88
CA LEU A 86 6.09 0.19 -5.91
C LEU A 86 6.74 -0.06 -4.56
N ILE A 87 7.94 -0.60 -4.55
CA ILE A 87 8.65 -0.99 -3.32
C ILE A 87 10.01 -0.31 -3.29
N VAL A 88 10.26 0.43 -2.23
CA VAL A 88 11.61 0.92 -1.92
C VAL A 88 12.28 -0.10 -1.02
N PRO A 89 13.39 -0.71 -1.45
CA PRO A 89 14.11 -1.67 -0.63
C PRO A 89 14.82 -1.00 0.55
N GLU A 90 15.05 -1.76 1.63
CA GLU A 90 16.08 -1.42 2.60
C GLU A 90 17.45 -1.67 1.97
N PHE A 91 18.03 -0.62 1.40
CA PHE A 91 19.21 -0.70 0.54
C PHE A 91 20.41 -1.33 1.23
N ARG A 92 20.64 -1.00 2.50
CA ARG A 92 21.78 -1.56 3.23
C ARG A 92 21.72 -3.09 3.27
N LEU A 93 20.57 -3.63 3.65
CA LEU A 93 20.38 -5.08 3.73
C LEU A 93 20.41 -5.74 2.35
N LEU A 94 19.88 -5.03 1.33
CA LEU A 94 19.86 -5.53 -0.03
C LEU A 94 21.27 -5.55 -0.66
N GLU A 95 22.09 -4.54 -0.39
CA GLU A 95 23.48 -4.46 -0.82
C GLU A 95 24.35 -5.54 -0.16
N ASP A 96 24.13 -5.79 1.14
CA ASP A 96 24.83 -6.87 1.85
C ASP A 96 24.43 -8.24 1.28
N TRP A 97 23.13 -8.47 1.04
CA TRP A 97 22.66 -9.70 0.40
C TRP A 97 23.24 -9.88 -1.01
N ALA A 98 23.33 -8.81 -1.79
CA ALA A 98 23.89 -8.83 -3.14
C ALA A 98 25.34 -9.30 -3.13
N LYS A 99 26.17 -8.76 -2.23
CA LYS A 99 27.57 -9.17 -2.04
C LYS A 99 27.68 -10.64 -1.69
N ASP A 100 26.88 -11.11 -0.72
CA ASP A 100 26.88 -12.50 -0.27
C ASP A 100 26.46 -13.50 -1.37
N ASN A 101 25.68 -13.02 -2.37
CA ASN A 101 25.17 -13.84 -3.47
C ASN A 101 25.90 -13.60 -4.82
N GLY A 102 27.05 -12.91 -4.79
CA GLY A 102 27.86 -12.67 -5.99
C GLY A 102 27.14 -11.79 -7.01
N VAL A 103 26.41 -10.78 -6.55
CA VAL A 103 25.76 -9.75 -7.38
C VAL A 103 26.59 -8.49 -7.28
N GLU A 104 27.31 -8.18 -8.33
CA GLU A 104 28.05 -6.92 -8.48
C GLU A 104 27.16 -5.89 -9.15
N VAL A 105 27.01 -4.73 -8.53
CA VAL A 105 26.24 -3.60 -9.05
C VAL A 105 26.95 -2.29 -8.71
N GLU A 106 26.83 -1.32 -9.59
CA GLU A 106 27.49 -0.01 -9.45
C GLU A 106 26.51 1.05 -8.91
N SER A 107 25.21 0.78 -9.00
CA SER A 107 24.19 1.73 -8.55
C SER A 107 22.96 1.04 -7.98
N ARG A 108 22.13 1.80 -7.23
CA ARG A 108 20.85 1.33 -6.71
C ARG A 108 19.85 1.00 -7.81
N GLU A 109 19.92 1.69 -8.93
CA GLU A 109 19.07 1.43 -10.10
C GLU A 109 19.39 0.04 -10.69
N GLN A 110 20.66 -0.30 -10.82
CA GLN A 110 21.09 -1.63 -11.28
C GLN A 110 20.69 -2.70 -10.24
N LEU A 111 20.85 -2.39 -8.95
CA LEU A 111 20.42 -3.28 -7.87
C LEU A 111 18.92 -3.60 -7.98
N CYS A 112 18.09 -2.59 -8.15
CA CYS A 112 16.62 -2.72 -8.28
C CYS A 112 16.19 -3.48 -9.55
N GLN A 113 17.02 -3.52 -10.58
CA GLN A 113 16.73 -4.22 -11.84
C GLN A 113 17.36 -5.60 -11.92
N ASN A 114 18.17 -6.01 -10.94
CA ASN A 114 18.88 -7.27 -11.00
C ASN A 114 17.92 -8.47 -10.86
N PRO A 115 17.95 -9.44 -11.80
CA PRO A 115 17.02 -10.56 -11.82
C PRO A 115 17.07 -11.46 -10.55
N LYS A 116 18.27 -11.63 -9.95
CA LYS A 116 18.41 -12.43 -8.72
C LYS A 116 17.69 -11.75 -7.54
N ILE A 117 17.82 -10.43 -7.46
CA ILE A 117 17.15 -9.63 -6.43
C ILE A 117 15.64 -9.63 -6.62
N ILE A 118 15.18 -9.40 -7.86
CA ILE A 118 13.74 -9.45 -8.18
C ILE A 118 13.16 -10.81 -7.84
N LYS A 119 13.87 -11.91 -8.18
CA LYS A 119 13.44 -13.27 -7.83
C LYS A 119 13.34 -13.46 -6.31
N MET A 120 14.37 -13.08 -5.56
CA MET A 120 14.37 -13.17 -4.09
C MET A 120 13.21 -12.38 -3.49
N MET A 121 12.99 -11.13 -3.91
CA MET A 121 11.88 -10.31 -3.43
C MET A 121 10.52 -10.93 -3.81
N THR A 122 10.38 -11.51 -5.01
CA THR A 122 9.16 -12.19 -5.45
C THR A 122 8.80 -13.35 -4.53
N GLU A 123 9.76 -14.19 -4.19
CA GLU A 123 9.56 -15.36 -3.29
C GLU A 123 9.14 -14.90 -1.90
N ARG A 124 9.75 -13.84 -1.37
CA ARG A 124 9.41 -13.27 -0.06
C ARG A 124 8.00 -12.68 -0.03
N ILE A 125 7.67 -11.83 -1.01
CA ILE A 125 6.33 -11.24 -1.12
C ILE A 125 5.28 -12.35 -1.29
N HIS A 126 5.54 -13.35 -2.13
CA HIS A 126 4.64 -14.49 -2.31
C HIS A 126 4.36 -15.21 -0.99
N THR A 127 5.40 -15.44 -0.18
CA THR A 127 5.25 -16.10 1.13
C THR A 127 4.39 -15.28 2.08
N LEU A 128 4.61 -13.97 2.18
CA LEU A 128 3.87 -13.09 3.08
C LEU A 128 2.38 -13.01 2.73
N GLN A 129 2.05 -13.01 1.46
CA GLN A 129 0.67 -12.78 1.00
C GLN A 129 -0.17 -14.06 0.82
N GLN A 130 0.32 -15.23 1.24
CA GLN A 130 -0.41 -16.50 1.08
C GLN A 130 -1.80 -16.52 1.74
N GLN A 131 -1.96 -15.77 2.82
CA GLN A 131 -3.23 -15.66 3.53
C GLN A 131 -4.23 -14.68 2.88
N LEU A 132 -3.80 -13.86 1.91
CA LEU A 132 -4.66 -12.92 1.22
C LEU A 132 -5.49 -13.62 0.14
N ALA A 133 -6.69 -13.08 -0.11
CA ALA A 133 -7.49 -13.55 -1.24
C ALA A 133 -6.74 -13.32 -2.57
N PRO A 134 -6.94 -14.18 -3.59
CA PRO A 134 -6.20 -14.09 -4.85
C PRO A 134 -6.25 -12.71 -5.55
N TYR A 135 -7.35 -11.98 -5.37
CA TYR A 135 -7.52 -10.64 -5.94
C TYR A 135 -6.84 -9.53 -5.12
N GLU A 136 -6.42 -9.79 -3.88
CA GLU A 136 -5.68 -8.88 -3.01
C GLU A 136 -4.17 -9.05 -3.13
N GLN A 137 -3.73 -10.17 -3.71
CA GLN A 137 -2.31 -10.47 -3.85
C GLN A 137 -1.63 -9.57 -4.87
N ILE A 138 -0.46 -9.08 -4.54
CA ILE A 138 0.42 -8.33 -5.44
C ILE A 138 0.85 -9.28 -6.57
N LYS A 139 0.48 -8.94 -7.80
CA LYS A 139 0.80 -9.74 -9.01
C LYS A 139 2.07 -9.26 -9.70
N ARG A 140 2.35 -7.97 -9.62
CA ARG A 140 3.56 -7.36 -10.17
C ARG A 140 4.05 -6.27 -9.22
N PHE A 141 5.34 -6.05 -9.16
CA PHE A 141 5.93 -4.94 -8.43
C PHE A 141 7.15 -4.39 -9.17
N THR A 142 7.53 -3.18 -8.84
CA THR A 142 8.77 -2.55 -9.28
C THR A 142 9.54 -2.05 -8.08
N LEU A 143 10.84 -2.37 -8.01
CA LEU A 143 11.73 -1.81 -7.01
C LEU A 143 12.13 -0.40 -7.42
N ILE A 144 12.06 0.54 -6.50
CA ILE A 144 12.34 1.96 -6.71
C ILE A 144 13.67 2.31 -6.02
N ALA A 145 14.58 2.94 -6.77
CA ALA A 145 15.94 3.21 -6.33
C ALA A 145 16.08 4.40 -5.35
N HIS A 146 15.03 5.17 -5.13
CA HIS A 146 15.01 6.31 -4.20
C HIS A 146 13.84 6.21 -3.23
N HIS A 147 14.01 6.80 -2.04
CA HIS A 147 12.96 6.81 -1.03
C HIS A 147 11.86 7.81 -1.39
N PHE A 148 10.62 7.45 -1.08
CA PHE A 148 9.54 8.43 -1.05
C PHE A 148 9.82 9.46 0.04
N SER A 149 9.61 10.74 -0.26
CA SER A 149 9.95 11.81 0.66
C SER A 149 8.88 12.90 0.78
N MET A 150 9.01 13.72 1.81
CA MET A 150 8.19 14.94 1.94
C MET A 150 8.61 16.01 0.94
N GLU A 151 9.89 16.06 0.58
CA GLU A 151 10.44 17.04 -0.36
C GLU A 151 9.91 16.82 -1.77
N SER A 152 9.82 15.58 -2.22
CA SER A 152 9.16 15.19 -3.49
C SER A 152 7.63 15.25 -3.41
N GLY A 153 7.08 15.51 -2.22
CA GLY A 153 5.65 15.56 -1.96
C GLY A 153 4.96 14.21 -1.91
N GLU A 154 5.68 13.11 -1.95
CA GLU A 154 5.17 11.73 -1.95
C GLU A 154 4.70 11.28 -0.57
N LEU A 155 5.24 11.90 0.48
CA LEU A 155 4.82 11.69 1.85
C LEU A 155 4.19 12.96 2.44
N THR A 156 3.28 12.76 3.40
CA THR A 156 2.79 13.83 4.27
C THR A 156 3.80 14.11 5.40
N ASN A 157 3.59 15.19 6.16
CA ASN A 157 4.37 15.52 7.37
C ASN A 157 4.30 14.42 8.45
N THR A 158 3.30 13.53 8.37
CA THR A 158 3.15 12.36 9.25
C THR A 158 3.63 11.06 8.58
N LEU A 159 4.46 11.17 7.54
CA LEU A 159 5.06 10.07 6.77
C LEU A 159 4.04 9.12 6.10
N LYS A 160 2.81 9.59 5.88
CA LYS A 160 1.80 8.82 5.14
C LYS A 160 1.95 9.06 3.64
N ILE A 161 1.79 8.02 2.85
CA ILE A 161 1.84 8.07 1.38
C ILE A 161 0.75 8.98 0.81
N ARG A 162 1.16 9.92 -0.05
CA ARG A 162 0.27 10.76 -0.86
C ARG A 162 0.07 10.10 -2.23
N ARG A 163 -0.86 9.17 -2.29
CA ARG A 163 -1.12 8.34 -3.47
C ARG A 163 -1.28 9.11 -4.78
N PRO A 164 -2.01 10.26 -4.85
CA PRO A 164 -2.11 11.03 -6.09
C PRO A 164 -0.75 11.51 -6.62
N VAL A 165 0.19 11.83 -5.71
CA VAL A 165 1.55 12.25 -6.08
C VAL A 165 2.35 11.05 -6.57
N ILE A 166 2.30 9.91 -5.87
CA ILE A 166 2.91 8.65 -6.31
C ILE A 166 2.43 8.28 -7.73
N TYR A 167 1.12 8.29 -7.97
CA TYR A 167 0.56 7.99 -9.28
C TYR A 167 1.07 8.93 -10.38
N LYS A 168 1.23 10.22 -10.05
CA LYS A 168 1.75 11.21 -10.98
C LYS A 168 3.23 11.01 -11.27
N ASN A 169 4.04 10.88 -10.21
CA ASN A 169 5.51 10.81 -10.33
C ASN A 169 5.98 9.51 -10.99
N PHE A 170 5.29 8.40 -10.74
CA PHE A 170 5.65 7.06 -11.22
C PHE A 170 4.73 6.53 -12.32
N LYS A 171 4.01 7.43 -13.02
CA LYS A 171 3.00 7.03 -14.00
C LYS A 171 3.53 6.02 -15.03
N GLU A 172 4.68 6.29 -15.64
CA GLU A 172 5.27 5.42 -16.66
C GLU A 172 5.66 4.05 -16.11
N VAL A 173 6.23 4.02 -14.90
CA VAL A 173 6.61 2.79 -14.20
C VAL A 173 5.36 1.97 -13.86
N ILE A 174 4.33 2.64 -13.37
CA ILE A 174 3.05 2.01 -13.04
C ILE A 174 2.41 1.43 -14.31
N ASP A 175 2.29 2.21 -15.38
CA ASP A 175 1.64 1.77 -16.61
C ASP A 175 2.35 0.54 -17.21
N LYS A 176 3.68 0.49 -17.21
CA LYS A 176 4.48 -0.68 -17.65
C LYS A 176 4.14 -1.96 -16.86
N MET A 177 3.77 -1.86 -15.58
CA MET A 177 3.35 -3.05 -14.81
C MET A 177 2.03 -3.65 -15.30
N TYR A 178 1.22 -2.91 -16.09
CA TYR A 178 -0.07 -3.35 -16.60
C TYR A 178 -0.07 -3.63 -18.10
N GLU A 179 1.04 -3.36 -18.79
CA GLU A 179 1.23 -3.77 -20.18
C GLU A 179 1.33 -5.29 -20.27
N CYS A 180 0.74 -5.86 -21.34
CA CYS A 180 0.71 -7.30 -21.62
C CYS A 180 2.02 -7.75 -22.26
#